data_8bfae87d5a7701d0bf8d4f13ded34cfb
#
_entry.id   8bfae87d5a7701d0bf8d4f13ded34cfb
#
_cell.length_a   1.000
_cell.length_b   1.000
_cell.length_c   1.000
_cell.angle_alpha   90.00
_cell.angle_beta   90.00
_cell.angle_gamma   90.00
#
_symmetry.space_group_name_H-M   'P 1'
#
loop_
_entity.id
_entity.type
_entity.pdbx_description
1 polymer ?
#
loop_
_entity_poly.entity_id
_entity_poly.type
_entity_poly.pdbx_seq_one_letter_code
_entity_poly.pdbx_strand_id
1 'polypeptide(L)'
;RVQLAKTIALDAQRKFGLKGRVHFNVGGSQSIEDSLKLVRNAKNGKSLMFAFEGGYHGRTLGASSITSSYRYRRRFGHFGERAMFIPFPYPFRRPKGMTPEEYSEHCVRQFARLFETEYNGVWDPKVNQAEYAAFYVEPIQGTGGYVVPPPNFFRELKKVMDQYGILLVVDEIQMGFWRTGKLWSIEHFGVTPDVLVFGKALTNGLNPLSGLWAREELINPQVFP
;
A
#
# COMPACT_ATOMS: atom_id res chain seq x y z
N ARG A 1 -5.84 -3.56 -24.38
CA ARG A 1 -5.06 -3.80 -23.13
C ARG A 1 -3.60 -3.34 -23.28
N VAL A 2 -2.87 -3.77 -24.32
CA VAL A 2 -1.46 -3.40 -24.54
C VAL A 2 -1.26 -1.87 -24.54
N GLN A 3 -2.07 -1.15 -25.31
CA GLN A 3 -1.98 0.32 -25.36
C GLN A 3 -2.21 0.96 -23.98
N LEU A 4 -3.21 0.50 -23.24
CA LEU A 4 -3.51 1.01 -21.91
C LEU A 4 -2.35 0.70 -20.91
N ALA A 5 -1.79 -0.53 -20.95
CA ALA A 5 -0.63 -0.89 -20.13
C ALA A 5 0.55 0.04 -20.41
N LYS A 6 0.85 0.28 -21.71
CA LYS A 6 1.91 1.19 -22.12
C LYS A 6 1.67 2.61 -21.62
N THR A 7 0.45 3.11 -21.71
CA THR A 7 0.09 4.46 -21.23
C THR A 7 0.32 4.59 -19.72
N ILE A 8 -0.17 3.61 -18.93
CA ILE A 8 0.01 3.61 -17.47
C ILE A 8 1.50 3.50 -17.10
N ALA A 9 2.25 2.59 -17.73
CA ALA A 9 3.66 2.38 -17.45
C ALA A 9 4.50 3.63 -17.78
N LEU A 10 4.25 4.28 -18.91
CA LEU A 10 4.93 5.51 -19.30
C LEU A 10 4.56 6.69 -18.39
N ASP A 11 3.31 6.78 -17.93
CA ASP A 11 2.92 7.81 -17.00
C ASP A 11 3.60 7.61 -15.64
N ALA A 12 3.59 6.39 -15.11
CA ALA A 12 4.29 6.05 -13.87
C ALA A 12 5.80 6.36 -13.98
N GLN A 13 6.44 5.99 -15.10
CA GLN A 13 7.85 6.30 -15.33
C GLN A 13 8.10 7.81 -15.34
N ARG A 14 7.25 8.59 -15.99
CA ARG A 14 7.38 10.06 -16.04
C ARG A 14 7.22 10.69 -14.66
N LYS A 15 6.31 10.18 -13.82
CA LYS A 15 5.97 10.75 -12.51
C LYS A 15 6.89 10.28 -11.39
N PHE A 16 7.28 9.04 -11.42
CA PHE A 16 8.04 8.39 -10.34
C PHE A 16 9.50 8.10 -10.71
N GLY A 17 9.90 8.33 -11.97
CA GLY A 17 11.27 8.08 -12.43
C GLY A 17 11.64 6.60 -12.59
N LEU A 18 10.70 5.68 -12.35
CA LEU A 18 10.94 4.24 -12.34
C LEU A 18 10.27 3.55 -13.54
N LYS A 19 11.01 2.68 -14.22
CA LYS A 19 10.42 1.74 -15.18
C LYS A 19 9.63 0.67 -14.44
N GLY A 20 8.56 0.20 -15.06
CA GLY A 20 7.74 -0.85 -14.49
C GLY A 20 6.79 -1.45 -15.51
N ARG A 21 6.09 -2.49 -15.07
CA ARG A 21 5.13 -3.23 -15.89
C ARG A 21 3.74 -3.20 -15.29
N VAL A 22 2.76 -3.38 -16.15
CA VAL A 22 1.34 -3.41 -15.79
C VAL A 22 0.79 -4.81 -15.98
N HIS A 23 0.09 -5.31 -14.97
CA HIS A 23 -0.71 -6.51 -15.03
C HIS A 23 -2.18 -6.16 -14.80
N PHE A 24 -3.10 -6.74 -15.62
CA PHE A 24 -4.53 -6.48 -15.53
C PHE A 24 -5.31 -7.65 -14.95
N ASN A 25 -6.28 -7.31 -14.13
CA ASN A 25 -7.26 -8.18 -13.48
C ASN A 25 -8.69 -7.74 -13.78
N VAL A 26 -9.66 -8.51 -13.33
CA VAL A 26 -11.09 -8.21 -13.51
C VAL A 26 -11.70 -7.49 -12.30
N GLY A 27 -11.01 -7.39 -11.17
CA GLY A 27 -11.52 -6.73 -9.97
C GLY A 27 -10.42 -6.32 -9.00
N GLY A 28 -10.67 -5.26 -8.22
CA GLY A 28 -9.68 -4.68 -7.32
C GLY A 28 -9.11 -5.68 -6.32
N SER A 29 -9.94 -6.55 -5.73
CA SER A 29 -9.47 -7.58 -4.80
C SER A 29 -8.48 -8.55 -5.46
N GLN A 30 -8.69 -8.93 -6.74
CA GLN A 30 -7.72 -9.76 -7.47
C GLN A 30 -6.41 -9.05 -7.72
N SER A 31 -6.45 -7.75 -8.00
CA SER A 31 -5.22 -6.95 -8.14
C SER A 31 -4.45 -6.87 -6.82
N ILE A 32 -5.14 -6.80 -5.70
CA ILE A 32 -4.51 -6.91 -4.38
C ILE A 32 -3.90 -8.31 -4.16
N GLU A 33 -4.62 -9.40 -4.51
CA GLU A 33 -4.07 -10.76 -4.42
C GLU A 33 -2.78 -10.94 -5.24
N ASP A 34 -2.78 -10.43 -6.47
CA ASP A 34 -1.59 -10.49 -7.32
C ASP A 34 -0.46 -9.61 -6.80
N SER A 35 -0.77 -8.45 -6.20
CA SER A 35 0.24 -7.62 -5.54
C SER A 35 0.85 -8.33 -4.32
N LEU A 36 0.05 -9.07 -3.53
CA LEU A 36 0.54 -9.89 -2.42
C LEU A 36 1.49 -11.00 -2.92
N LYS A 37 1.13 -11.69 -4.00
CA LYS A 37 2.00 -12.69 -4.64
C LYS A 37 3.30 -12.09 -5.13
N LEU A 38 3.23 -10.96 -5.84
CA LEU A 38 4.39 -10.24 -6.35
C LEU A 38 5.35 -9.84 -5.22
N VAL A 39 4.82 -9.20 -4.17
CA VAL A 39 5.60 -8.75 -3.01
C VAL A 39 6.26 -9.93 -2.29
N ARG A 40 5.51 -11.01 -2.05
CA ARG A 40 6.05 -12.23 -1.42
C ARG A 40 7.18 -12.83 -2.25
N ASN A 41 7.02 -12.90 -3.58
CA ASN A 41 8.07 -13.39 -4.47
C ASN A 41 9.31 -12.49 -4.42
N ALA A 42 9.14 -11.16 -4.54
CA ALA A 42 10.24 -10.20 -4.48
C ALA A 42 10.97 -10.17 -3.13
N LYS A 43 10.33 -10.66 -2.06
CA LYS A 43 10.86 -10.73 -0.69
C LYS A 43 11.14 -12.17 -0.23
N ASN A 44 11.46 -13.07 -1.16
CA ASN A 44 11.88 -14.45 -0.87
C ASN A 44 10.87 -15.23 0.00
N GLY A 45 9.57 -15.06 -0.27
CA GLY A 45 8.48 -15.76 0.43
C GLY A 45 7.99 -15.10 1.72
N LYS A 46 8.53 -13.94 2.12
CA LYS A 46 8.03 -13.22 3.31
C LYS A 46 6.56 -12.85 3.12
N SER A 47 5.73 -13.25 4.06
CA SER A 47 4.27 -13.14 3.97
C SER A 47 3.65 -12.09 4.87
N LEU A 48 4.41 -11.60 5.87
CA LEU A 48 3.91 -10.62 6.81
C LEU A 48 3.84 -9.21 6.16
N MET A 49 2.73 -8.53 6.40
CA MET A 49 2.44 -7.21 5.84
C MET A 49 2.05 -6.22 6.92
N PHE A 50 2.37 -4.96 6.71
CA PHE A 50 1.73 -3.86 7.43
C PHE A 50 0.53 -3.35 6.64
N ALA A 51 -0.47 -2.86 7.34
CA ALA A 51 -1.58 -2.10 6.78
C ALA A 51 -2.07 -1.07 7.82
N PHE A 52 -2.92 -0.14 7.41
CA PHE A 52 -3.47 0.82 8.35
C PHE A 52 -4.79 0.36 8.96
N GLU A 53 -5.03 0.75 10.22
CA GLU A 53 -6.36 0.75 10.81
C GLU A 53 -7.31 1.60 9.97
N GLY A 54 -8.55 1.14 9.79
CA GLY A 54 -9.50 1.76 8.88
C GLY A 54 -9.28 1.44 7.40
N GLY A 55 -8.16 0.81 7.03
CA GLY A 55 -7.83 0.43 5.65
C GLY A 55 -8.77 -0.63 5.08
N TYR A 56 -9.04 -0.53 3.78
CA TYR A 56 -9.87 -1.48 3.04
C TYR A 56 -9.24 -1.82 1.69
N HIS A 57 -8.86 -3.08 1.52
CA HIS A 57 -8.14 -3.56 0.33
C HIS A 57 -8.90 -4.66 -0.44
N GLY A 58 -10.09 -5.05 0.00
CA GLY A 58 -10.91 -6.04 -0.69
C GLY A 58 -11.53 -7.10 0.23
N ARG A 59 -12.17 -8.11 -0.38
CA ARG A 59 -12.94 -9.14 0.33
C ARG A 59 -12.61 -10.57 -0.09
N THR A 60 -11.62 -10.80 -0.93
CA THR A 60 -11.00 -12.12 -1.12
C THR A 60 -10.18 -12.49 0.12
N LEU A 61 -9.76 -13.75 0.27
CA LEU A 61 -9.12 -14.19 1.52
C LEU A 61 -7.84 -13.40 1.84
N GLY A 62 -6.93 -13.25 0.87
CA GLY A 62 -5.70 -12.47 1.08
C GLY A 62 -5.97 -10.97 1.25
N ALA A 63 -6.83 -10.37 0.42
CA ALA A 63 -7.21 -8.96 0.59
C ALA A 63 -7.90 -8.69 1.93
N SER A 64 -8.68 -9.65 2.47
CA SER A 64 -9.30 -9.56 3.80
C SER A 64 -8.28 -9.63 4.92
N SER A 65 -7.15 -10.35 4.74
CA SER A 65 -6.10 -10.44 5.75
C SER A 65 -5.42 -9.10 6.02
N ILE A 66 -5.36 -8.21 5.03
CA ILE A 66 -4.81 -6.86 5.11
C ILE A 66 -5.88 -5.75 5.19
N THR A 67 -7.18 -6.10 5.19
CA THR A 67 -8.30 -5.17 5.41
C THR A 67 -8.58 -5.05 6.89
N SER A 68 -8.47 -3.86 7.46
CA SER A 68 -8.67 -3.63 8.89
C SER A 68 -10.14 -3.64 9.29
N SER A 69 -11.03 -3.16 8.43
CA SER A 69 -12.46 -2.97 8.77
C SER A 69 -13.14 -4.27 9.23
N TYR A 70 -13.44 -4.34 10.53
CA TYR A 70 -14.02 -5.53 11.17
C TYR A 70 -15.33 -5.99 10.55
N ARG A 71 -16.19 -5.08 10.09
CA ARG A 71 -17.48 -5.44 9.49
C ARG A 71 -17.36 -6.32 8.24
N TYR A 72 -16.21 -6.29 7.54
CA TYR A 72 -15.92 -7.12 6.37
C TYR A 72 -15.23 -8.44 6.73
N ARG A 73 -14.89 -8.65 7.99
CA ARG A 73 -14.15 -9.83 8.47
C ARG A 73 -14.88 -10.60 9.56
N ARG A 74 -15.84 -9.96 10.27
CA ARG A 74 -16.55 -10.59 11.38
C ARG A 74 -17.34 -11.82 10.95
N ARG A 75 -17.26 -12.89 11.76
CA ARG A 75 -18.00 -14.14 11.57
C ARG A 75 -17.65 -14.96 10.34
N PHE A 76 -16.55 -14.64 9.65
CA PHE A 76 -16.06 -15.42 8.49
C PHE A 76 -14.90 -16.35 8.86
N GLY A 77 -14.51 -16.42 10.13
CA GLY A 77 -13.38 -17.21 10.57
C GLY A 77 -12.02 -16.52 10.39
N HIS A 78 -10.99 -17.31 10.24
CA HIS A 78 -9.60 -16.85 10.12
C HIS A 78 -9.18 -16.77 8.65
N PHE A 79 -8.47 -15.73 8.27
CA PHE A 79 -8.02 -15.48 6.90
C PHE A 79 -6.52 -15.77 6.68
N GLY A 80 -5.91 -16.62 7.50
CA GLY A 80 -4.47 -16.86 7.48
C GLY A 80 -3.68 -15.77 8.22
N GLU A 81 -2.46 -15.49 7.77
CA GLU A 81 -1.61 -14.45 8.36
C GLU A 81 -2.28 -13.09 8.23
N ARG A 82 -2.45 -12.44 9.36
CA ARG A 82 -3.07 -11.13 9.42
C ARG A 82 -1.97 -10.05 9.37
N ALA A 83 -2.23 -8.95 8.66
CA ALA A 83 -1.36 -7.78 8.73
C ALA A 83 -1.26 -7.22 10.15
N MET A 84 -0.10 -6.67 10.48
CA MET A 84 0.02 -5.78 11.62
C MET A 84 -0.62 -4.44 11.25
N PHE A 85 -1.70 -4.09 11.92
CA PHE A 85 -2.40 -2.83 11.66
C PHE A 85 -1.79 -1.70 12.48
N ILE A 86 -1.40 -0.64 11.79
CA ILE A 86 -0.82 0.57 12.34
C ILE A 86 -1.89 1.67 12.35
N PRO A 87 -2.02 2.48 13.39
CA PRO A 87 -2.95 3.61 13.40
C PRO A 87 -2.71 4.57 12.24
N PHE A 88 -3.79 4.93 11.52
CA PHE A 88 -3.71 5.92 10.44
C PHE A 88 -3.66 7.34 11.05
N PRO A 89 -2.81 8.24 10.57
CA PRO A 89 -2.72 9.60 11.10
C PRO A 89 -3.96 10.41 10.72
N TYR A 90 -4.91 10.50 11.64
CA TYR A 90 -6.15 11.22 11.45
C TYR A 90 -6.06 12.63 12.08
N PRO A 91 -5.78 13.71 11.30
CA PRO A 91 -5.49 15.03 11.86
C PRO A 91 -6.60 15.60 12.74
N PHE A 92 -7.86 15.30 12.41
CA PHE A 92 -9.02 15.74 13.20
C PHE A 92 -9.01 15.19 14.63
N ARG A 93 -8.46 13.97 14.84
CA ARG A 93 -8.40 13.27 16.14
C ARG A 93 -7.04 13.38 16.82
N ARG A 94 -6.17 14.28 16.34
CA ARG A 94 -4.85 14.46 16.94
C ARG A 94 -4.95 14.98 18.38
N PRO A 95 -3.95 14.70 19.23
CA PRO A 95 -3.88 15.26 20.59
C PRO A 95 -3.96 16.78 20.57
N LYS A 96 -4.61 17.35 21.61
CA LYS A 96 -4.66 18.81 21.78
C LYS A 96 -3.25 19.38 21.91
N GLY A 97 -2.99 20.49 21.23
CA GLY A 97 -1.70 21.19 21.25
C GLY A 97 -0.69 20.72 20.20
N MET A 98 -0.95 19.62 19.48
CA MET A 98 -0.12 19.23 18.35
C MET A 98 -0.60 19.87 17.04
N THR A 99 0.33 20.32 16.21
CA THR A 99 0.06 20.62 14.80
C THR A 99 -0.16 19.33 14.00
N PRO A 100 -0.75 19.38 12.79
CA PRO A 100 -0.85 18.19 11.94
C PRO A 100 0.51 17.56 11.62
N GLU A 101 1.54 18.40 11.41
CA GLU A 101 2.91 17.97 11.10
C GLU A 101 3.56 17.25 12.27
N GLU A 102 3.47 17.80 13.48
CA GLU A 102 3.96 17.16 14.71
C GLU A 102 3.26 15.82 14.98
N TYR A 103 1.95 15.77 14.70
CA TYR A 103 1.19 14.53 14.81
C TYR A 103 1.63 13.49 13.78
N SER A 104 1.91 13.91 12.57
CA SER A 104 2.51 13.05 11.54
C SER A 104 3.83 12.44 12.01
N GLU A 105 4.74 13.27 12.50
CA GLU A 105 6.03 12.81 13.04
C GLU A 105 5.87 11.86 14.22
N HIS A 106 4.91 12.15 15.11
CA HIS A 106 4.57 11.25 16.22
C HIS A 106 4.14 9.87 15.68
N CYS A 107 3.23 9.80 14.72
CA CYS A 107 2.77 8.54 14.12
C CYS A 107 3.91 7.77 13.45
N VAL A 108 4.78 8.46 12.71
CA VAL A 108 5.95 7.84 12.08
C VAL A 108 6.93 7.31 13.13
N ARG A 109 7.18 8.06 14.21
CA ARG A 109 8.02 7.56 15.32
C ARG A 109 7.44 6.31 15.98
N GLN A 110 6.11 6.21 16.15
CA GLN A 110 5.49 4.99 16.68
C GLN A 110 5.74 3.78 15.77
N PHE A 111 5.69 3.99 14.45
CA PHE A 111 6.04 2.93 13.50
C PHE A 111 7.52 2.58 13.56
N ALA A 112 8.42 3.58 13.56
CA ALA A 112 9.87 3.36 13.63
C ALA A 112 10.30 2.57 14.87
N ARG A 113 9.64 2.80 16.02
CA ARG A 113 9.92 2.08 17.28
C ARG A 113 9.72 0.57 17.17
N LEU A 114 8.94 0.08 16.23
CA LEU A 114 8.78 -1.36 16.01
C LEU A 114 10.10 -2.05 15.63
N PHE A 115 11.03 -1.30 15.05
CA PHE A 115 12.33 -1.79 14.57
C PHE A 115 13.49 -1.55 15.55
N GLU A 116 13.25 -0.85 16.66
CA GLU A 116 14.31 -0.51 17.64
C GLU A 116 14.73 -1.69 18.52
N THR A 117 13.92 -2.75 18.55
CA THR A 117 14.16 -3.94 19.36
C THR A 117 13.72 -5.22 18.69
N GLU A 118 14.51 -6.29 18.84
CA GLU A 118 14.17 -7.63 18.35
C GLU A 118 12.91 -8.22 19.01
N TYR A 119 12.55 -7.77 20.22
CA TYR A 119 11.37 -8.27 20.93
C TYR A 119 10.04 -7.98 20.24
N ASN A 120 9.98 -7.04 19.30
CA ASN A 120 8.79 -6.79 18.52
C ASN A 120 8.59 -7.80 17.37
N GLY A 121 9.60 -8.63 17.06
CA GLY A 121 9.52 -9.64 15.98
C GLY A 121 9.39 -9.03 14.57
N VAL A 122 9.79 -7.77 14.39
CA VAL A 122 9.67 -7.04 13.12
C VAL A 122 10.99 -6.97 12.37
N TRP A 123 12.09 -6.95 13.12
CA TRP A 123 13.43 -6.73 12.63
C TRP A 123 14.42 -7.68 13.30
N ASP A 124 15.26 -8.34 12.49
CA ASP A 124 16.39 -9.13 12.95
C ASP A 124 17.69 -8.37 12.70
N PRO A 125 18.31 -7.80 13.77
CA PRO A 125 19.55 -7.05 13.64
C PRO A 125 20.76 -7.90 13.25
N LYS A 126 20.71 -9.22 13.49
CA LYS A 126 21.84 -10.12 13.20
C LYS A 126 22.04 -10.36 11.72
N VAL A 127 20.93 -10.40 10.97
CA VAL A 127 20.94 -10.58 9.50
C VAL A 127 20.51 -9.32 8.76
N ASN A 128 20.24 -8.23 9.50
CA ASN A 128 19.80 -6.95 8.95
C ASN A 128 18.57 -7.07 8.04
N GLN A 129 17.53 -7.79 8.50
CA GLN A 129 16.34 -8.06 7.71
C GLN A 129 15.05 -7.80 8.49
N ALA A 130 14.08 -7.14 7.83
CA ALA A 130 12.73 -7.05 8.34
C ALA A 130 11.96 -8.36 8.05
N GLU A 131 11.12 -8.79 8.97
CA GLU A 131 10.21 -9.92 8.78
C GLU A 131 9.00 -9.56 7.91
N TYR A 132 8.68 -8.28 7.82
CA TYR A 132 7.58 -7.73 7.03
C TYR A 132 8.05 -7.38 5.62
N ALA A 133 7.28 -7.80 4.62
CA ALA A 133 7.63 -7.60 3.20
C ALA A 133 7.21 -6.22 2.68
N ALA A 134 6.03 -5.74 3.05
CA ALA A 134 5.45 -4.51 2.52
C ALA A 134 4.48 -3.84 3.48
N PHE A 135 4.20 -2.56 3.19
CA PHE A 135 3.14 -1.78 3.78
C PHE A 135 2.10 -1.44 2.73
N TYR A 136 0.85 -1.88 2.94
CA TYR A 136 -0.30 -1.59 2.09
C TYR A 136 -1.00 -0.33 2.58
N VAL A 137 -1.15 0.65 1.71
CA VAL A 137 -1.71 1.95 2.07
C VAL A 137 -2.74 2.45 1.05
N GLU A 138 -3.82 3.04 1.53
CA GLU A 138 -4.62 3.99 0.77
C GLU A 138 -4.04 5.38 1.07
N PRO A 139 -3.60 6.20 0.08
CA PRO A 139 -3.07 7.55 0.36
C PRO A 139 -4.08 8.47 1.05
N ILE A 140 -5.35 8.26 0.73
CA ILE A 140 -6.51 8.84 1.40
C ILE A 140 -7.44 7.67 1.69
N GLN A 141 -7.73 7.38 2.95
CA GLN A 141 -8.60 6.27 3.28
C GLN A 141 -10.03 6.51 2.78
N GLY A 142 -10.54 5.61 1.94
CA GLY A 142 -11.90 5.69 1.44
C GLY A 142 -12.91 5.18 2.46
N THR A 143 -12.96 3.87 2.67
CA THR A 143 -13.89 3.19 3.59
C THR A 143 -13.69 3.62 5.05
N GLY A 144 -12.48 4.00 5.42
CA GLY A 144 -12.14 4.53 6.75
C GLY A 144 -12.74 5.90 7.06
N GLY A 145 -13.34 6.60 6.08
CA GLY A 145 -14.04 7.86 6.29
C GLY A 145 -13.51 9.06 5.47
N TYR A 146 -12.91 8.80 4.32
CA TYR A 146 -12.26 9.82 3.47
C TYR A 146 -11.22 10.65 4.24
N VAL A 147 -10.40 9.93 5.00
CA VAL A 147 -9.40 10.53 5.88
C VAL A 147 -8.16 10.91 5.08
N VAL A 148 -7.82 12.20 5.08
CA VAL A 148 -6.61 12.74 4.48
C VAL A 148 -5.54 12.88 5.56
N PRO A 149 -4.35 12.24 5.40
CA PRO A 149 -3.28 12.37 6.36
C PRO A 149 -2.55 13.72 6.23
N PRO A 150 -1.72 14.11 7.20
CA PRO A 150 -0.87 15.29 7.06
C PRO A 150 0.04 15.23 5.83
N PRO A 151 0.36 16.35 5.17
CA PRO A 151 1.08 16.37 3.89
C PRO A 151 2.48 15.73 3.91
N ASN A 152 3.17 15.77 5.05
CA ASN A 152 4.52 15.22 5.23
C ASN A 152 4.52 13.72 5.55
N PHE A 153 3.37 13.13 5.93
CA PHE A 153 3.29 11.79 6.52
C PHE A 153 3.93 10.69 5.67
N PHE A 154 3.49 10.52 4.44
CA PHE A 154 3.99 9.41 3.60
C PHE A 154 5.47 9.56 3.24
N ARG A 155 5.97 10.80 3.16
CA ARG A 155 7.39 11.05 2.91
C ARG A 155 8.25 10.61 4.09
N GLU A 156 7.83 10.92 5.31
CA GLU A 156 8.54 10.50 6.51
C GLU A 156 8.41 8.99 6.76
N LEU A 157 7.23 8.43 6.54
CA LEU A 157 7.00 6.98 6.61
C LEU A 157 7.89 6.22 5.62
N LYS A 158 7.99 6.70 4.36
CA LYS A 158 8.80 6.05 3.32
C LYS A 158 10.29 5.99 3.69
N LYS A 159 10.82 7.00 4.37
CA LYS A 159 12.22 6.97 4.87
C LYS A 159 12.46 5.79 5.81
N VAL A 160 11.53 5.55 6.75
CA VAL A 160 11.61 4.40 7.67
C VAL A 160 11.49 3.10 6.88
N MET A 161 10.54 3.01 5.96
CA MET A 161 10.34 1.81 5.15
C MET A 161 11.58 1.48 4.31
N ASP A 162 12.22 2.49 3.69
CA ASP A 162 13.44 2.31 2.90
C ASP A 162 14.61 1.83 3.74
N GLN A 163 14.76 2.36 4.95
CA GLN A 163 15.80 1.95 5.88
C GLN A 163 15.73 0.44 6.19
N TYR A 164 14.53 -0.11 6.30
CA TYR A 164 14.30 -1.51 6.64
C TYR A 164 13.90 -2.39 5.45
N GLY A 165 13.96 -1.85 4.24
CA GLY A 165 13.69 -2.56 3.00
C GLY A 165 12.25 -3.03 2.85
N ILE A 166 11.28 -2.31 3.41
CA ILE A 166 9.85 -2.59 3.33
C ILE A 166 9.28 -1.92 2.07
N LEU A 167 8.57 -2.69 1.25
CA LEU A 167 7.98 -2.19 0.02
C LEU A 167 6.72 -1.34 0.30
N LEU A 168 6.54 -0.25 -0.44
CA LEU A 168 5.33 0.56 -0.41
C LEU A 168 4.37 0.12 -1.51
N VAL A 169 3.25 -0.50 -1.11
CA VAL A 169 2.15 -0.85 -2.01
C VAL A 169 1.02 0.16 -1.81
N VAL A 170 0.74 0.93 -2.85
CA VAL A 170 -0.27 1.98 -2.83
C VAL A 170 -1.54 1.52 -3.50
N ASP A 171 -2.62 1.48 -2.73
CA ASP A 171 -3.96 1.14 -3.21
C ASP A 171 -4.67 2.41 -3.72
N GLU A 172 -4.63 2.59 -5.02
CA GLU A 172 -5.29 3.66 -5.76
C GLU A 172 -6.64 3.25 -6.35
N ILE A 173 -7.18 2.08 -5.96
CA ILE A 173 -8.43 1.56 -6.51
C ILE A 173 -9.56 2.58 -6.35
N GLN A 174 -9.62 3.28 -5.22
CA GLN A 174 -10.67 4.27 -4.95
C GLN A 174 -10.26 5.70 -5.28
N MET A 175 -9.03 6.08 -4.99
CA MET A 175 -8.59 7.50 -5.07
C MET A 175 -7.82 7.84 -6.33
N GLY A 176 -7.45 6.86 -7.14
CA GLY A 176 -6.78 7.06 -8.41
C GLY A 176 -7.68 7.62 -9.51
N PHE A 177 -7.10 7.83 -10.67
CA PHE A 177 -7.75 8.32 -11.88
C PHE A 177 -8.48 9.65 -11.68
N TRP A 178 -7.75 10.67 -11.23
CA TRP A 178 -8.19 12.05 -11.09
C TRP A 178 -9.25 12.32 -10.00
N ARG A 179 -9.58 11.32 -9.17
CA ARG A 179 -10.56 11.51 -8.11
C ARG A 179 -10.17 12.59 -7.11
N THR A 180 -8.87 12.80 -6.91
CA THR A 180 -8.32 13.81 -6.00
C THR A 180 -7.68 15.01 -6.72
N GLY A 181 -7.87 15.11 -8.05
CA GLY A 181 -7.29 16.17 -8.89
C GLY A 181 -5.91 15.82 -9.46
N LYS A 182 -5.33 14.66 -9.10
CA LYS A 182 -4.14 14.06 -9.73
C LYS A 182 -4.46 12.65 -10.22
N LEU A 183 -3.70 12.14 -11.19
CA LEU A 183 -3.94 10.79 -11.71
C LEU A 183 -3.82 9.75 -10.59
N TRP A 184 -2.79 9.88 -9.74
CA TRP A 184 -2.59 9.06 -8.55
C TRP A 184 -2.66 9.93 -7.30
N SER A 185 -3.41 9.53 -6.30
CA SER A 185 -3.54 10.30 -5.07
C SER A 185 -2.24 10.41 -4.29
N ILE A 186 -1.34 9.43 -4.41
CA ILE A 186 -0.01 9.47 -3.78
C ILE A 186 0.87 10.62 -4.30
N GLU A 187 0.61 11.16 -5.49
CA GLU A 187 1.33 12.31 -6.04
C GLU A 187 1.21 13.57 -5.16
N HIS A 188 0.14 13.70 -4.36
CA HIS A 188 -0.02 14.82 -3.42
C HIS A 188 1.04 14.82 -2.33
N PHE A 189 1.61 13.66 -2.03
CA PHE A 189 2.55 13.47 -0.93
C PHE A 189 4.01 13.41 -1.39
N GLY A 190 4.27 13.46 -2.72
CA GLY A 190 5.62 13.45 -3.27
C GLY A 190 6.41 12.17 -2.97
N VAL A 191 5.74 11.03 -2.98
CA VAL A 191 6.33 9.72 -2.67
C VAL A 191 6.25 8.81 -3.88
N THR A 192 7.32 8.05 -4.12
CA THR A 192 7.40 7.04 -5.18
C THR A 192 6.97 5.67 -4.61
N PRO A 193 5.91 5.05 -5.14
CA PRO A 193 5.50 3.71 -4.75
C PRO A 193 6.38 2.63 -5.39
N ASP A 194 6.45 1.46 -4.75
CA ASP A 194 7.04 0.25 -5.34
C ASP A 194 6.01 -0.49 -6.21
N VAL A 195 4.75 -0.46 -5.78
CA VAL A 195 3.59 -1.05 -6.47
C VAL A 195 2.39 -0.09 -6.37
N LEU A 196 1.69 0.12 -7.48
CA LEU A 196 0.39 0.80 -7.53
C LEU A 196 -0.69 -0.22 -7.89
N VAL A 197 -1.75 -0.27 -7.10
CA VAL A 197 -2.93 -1.08 -7.42
C VAL A 197 -4.09 -0.16 -7.81
N PHE A 198 -4.79 -0.46 -8.90
CA PHE A 198 -5.81 0.43 -9.44
C PHE A 198 -7.04 -0.32 -9.98
N GLY A 199 -8.17 0.39 -10.12
CA GLY A 199 -9.44 -0.18 -10.58
C GLY A 199 -10.52 0.89 -10.65
N LYS A 200 -11.74 0.54 -10.30
CA LYS A 200 -12.94 1.44 -10.25
C LYS A 200 -13.02 2.45 -11.40
N ALA A 201 -12.52 3.67 -11.21
CA ALA A 201 -12.60 4.76 -12.19
C ALA A 201 -11.83 4.48 -13.49
N LEU A 202 -10.94 3.48 -13.53
CA LEU A 202 -10.25 3.05 -14.75
C LEU A 202 -11.20 2.81 -15.92
N THR A 203 -12.39 2.28 -15.65
CA THR A 203 -13.39 1.95 -16.67
C THR A 203 -14.73 2.66 -16.46
N ASN A 204 -14.85 3.48 -15.45
CA ASN A 204 -16.11 4.15 -15.09
C ASN A 204 -17.30 3.17 -14.90
N GLY A 205 -17.03 1.93 -14.52
CA GLY A 205 -18.04 0.90 -14.32
C GLY A 205 -18.54 0.21 -15.61
N LEU A 206 -18.02 0.57 -16.77
CA LEU A 206 -18.45 -0.02 -18.06
C LEU A 206 -17.98 -1.45 -18.23
N ASN A 207 -16.80 -1.79 -17.70
CA ASN A 207 -16.25 -3.14 -17.76
C ASN A 207 -15.54 -3.48 -16.44
N PRO A 208 -15.60 -4.74 -15.99
CA PRO A 208 -14.76 -5.19 -14.88
C PRO A 208 -13.29 -5.19 -15.32
N LEU A 209 -12.54 -4.21 -14.86
CA LEU A 209 -11.09 -4.11 -15.11
C LEU A 209 -10.42 -3.44 -13.91
N SER A 210 -9.31 -4.00 -13.52
CA SER A 210 -8.39 -3.49 -12.51
C SER A 210 -6.99 -3.91 -12.89
N GLY A 211 -6.00 -3.55 -12.12
CA GLY A 211 -4.63 -3.99 -12.35
C GLY A 211 -3.69 -3.45 -11.31
N LEU A 212 -2.44 -3.78 -11.52
CA LEU A 212 -1.33 -3.21 -10.78
C LEU A 212 -0.23 -2.78 -11.75
N TRP A 213 0.51 -1.78 -11.35
CA TRP A 213 1.82 -1.44 -11.86
C TRP A 213 2.85 -1.76 -10.78
N ALA A 214 3.98 -2.33 -11.18
CA ALA A 214 5.10 -2.58 -10.27
C ALA A 214 6.40 -2.16 -10.95
N ARG A 215 7.35 -1.64 -10.17
CA ARG A 215 8.68 -1.34 -10.67
C ARG A 215 9.38 -2.61 -11.17
N GLU A 216 10.18 -2.49 -12.22
CA GLU A 216 10.69 -3.62 -12.99
C GLU A 216 11.56 -4.58 -12.16
N GLU A 217 12.29 -4.05 -11.17
CA GLU A 217 13.18 -4.85 -10.32
C GLU A 217 12.44 -5.85 -9.42
N LEU A 218 11.14 -5.65 -9.18
CA LEU A 218 10.32 -6.58 -8.39
C LEU A 218 9.79 -7.75 -9.21
N ILE A 219 9.90 -7.67 -10.55
CA ILE A 219 9.27 -8.62 -11.44
C ILE A 219 10.28 -9.68 -11.86
N ASN A 220 10.10 -10.90 -11.34
CA ASN A 220 10.86 -12.05 -11.82
C ASN A 220 10.20 -12.61 -13.09
N PRO A 221 10.84 -12.52 -14.29
CA PRO A 221 10.24 -13.00 -15.55
C PRO A 221 9.98 -14.50 -15.58
N GLN A 222 10.63 -15.28 -14.71
CA GLN A 222 10.41 -16.73 -14.61
C GLN A 222 9.12 -17.08 -13.85
N VAL A 223 8.63 -16.16 -13.02
CA VAL A 223 7.43 -16.35 -12.19
C VAL A 223 6.25 -15.54 -12.73
N PHE A 224 6.54 -14.37 -13.31
CA PHE A 224 5.56 -13.45 -13.89
C PHE A 224 5.95 -13.18 -15.35
N PRO A 225 5.63 -14.09 -16.29
CA PRO A 225 5.98 -13.98 -17.70
C PRO A 225 5.26 -12.83 -18.44
#